data_5278597a6d78d0d96b9d84d64f1f54a9
#
_entry.id   5278597a6d78d0d96b9d84d64f1f54a9
#
_cell.length_a   1.000
_cell.length_b   1.000
_cell.length_c   1.000
_cell.angle_alpha   90.00
_cell.angle_beta   90.00
_cell.angle_gamma   90.00
#
_symmetry.space_group_name_H-M   'P 1'
#
loop_
_entity.id
_entity.type
_entity.pdbx_description
1 polymer ?
#
loop_
_entity_poly.entity_id
_entity_poly.type
_entity_poly.pdbx_seq_one_letter_code
_entity_poly.pdbx_strand_id
1 'polypeptide(L)'
;KEYMLNDGIHEAIISKEMWNQAHRKRQETGVLQVKTHSLEHEHILSGIIKCPVCGSGMYGNVNRKKHPDGGYYKDYFYYACKHRKLVDGHRCTYKRQWNEDRINAAVEEIIRKFVKNPKFEQEIRKQIGSSIDTSELDKEYDGLKDRLSQTTGAKNRLADQMDHLSVSDKNYDKKYNDMQERLDKLYDEITDIEDAMEEVETRLYNIRQDKISEDNVYQFLLFFDKLYDKFTDLEKKTFLKSFLSDVFIYEEEQKDGRILKGLRFKFPIYMNGRNVLGVDWDNESTDETVVLLSKGIIDSQKVKVEMSLEDMDMSGFQ
;
A
#
# COMPACT_ATOMS: atom_id res chain seq x y z
N LYS A 1 -30.87 0.83 13.25
CA LYS A 1 -30.70 2.14 13.91
C LYS A 1 -30.40 3.14 12.81
N GLU A 2 -31.30 4.08 12.60
CA GLU A 2 -31.05 5.23 11.72
C GLU A 2 -30.11 6.18 12.47
N TYR A 3 -29.04 6.59 11.78
CA TYR A 3 -28.11 7.59 12.30
C TYR A 3 -28.54 8.95 11.77
N MET A 4 -28.75 9.91 12.65
CA MET A 4 -28.92 11.31 12.26
C MET A 4 -27.54 11.95 12.08
N LEU A 5 -27.26 12.42 10.88
CA LEU A 5 -26.08 13.21 10.57
C LEU A 5 -26.49 14.69 10.60
N ASN A 6 -25.88 15.44 11.50
CA ASN A 6 -26.02 16.90 11.56
C ASN A 6 -24.67 17.53 11.26
N ASP A 7 -24.69 18.66 10.56
CA ASP A 7 -23.50 19.48 10.37
C ASP A 7 -23.01 20.00 11.73
N GLY A 8 -21.71 19.85 11.97
CA GLY A 8 -21.07 20.35 13.19
C GLY A 8 -21.04 21.88 13.23
N ILE A 9 -21.16 22.45 14.42
CA ILE A 9 -21.10 23.90 14.65
C ILE A 9 -19.63 24.38 14.81
N HIS A 10 -18.70 23.44 14.99
CA HIS A 10 -17.28 23.74 15.23
C HIS A 10 -16.48 23.64 13.94
N GLU A 11 -15.48 24.50 13.84
CA GLU A 11 -14.44 24.37 12.80
C GLU A 11 -13.82 22.95 12.80
N ALA A 12 -13.53 22.46 11.61
CA ALA A 12 -12.92 21.15 11.46
C ALA A 12 -11.48 21.20 12.01
N ILE A 13 -11.15 20.32 12.93
CA ILE A 13 -9.80 20.19 13.53
C ILE A 13 -8.80 19.63 12.49
N ILE A 14 -9.27 18.89 11.49
CA ILE A 14 -8.48 18.31 10.41
C ILE A 14 -9.16 18.60 9.07
N SER A 15 -8.35 18.78 8.02
CA SER A 15 -8.88 19.01 6.68
C SER A 15 -9.68 17.79 6.19
N LYS A 16 -10.65 18.04 5.31
CA LYS A 16 -11.50 17.01 4.72
C LYS A 16 -10.67 15.95 3.96
N GLU A 17 -9.55 16.36 3.40
CA GLU A 17 -8.63 15.49 2.68
C GLU A 17 -7.84 14.58 3.61
N MET A 18 -7.31 15.12 4.71
CA MET A 18 -6.65 14.32 5.74
C MET A 18 -7.62 13.30 6.35
N TRP A 19 -8.87 13.69 6.59
CA TRP A 19 -9.91 12.77 7.05
C TRP A 19 -10.19 11.67 6.02
N ASN A 20 -10.30 12.03 4.72
CA ASN A 20 -10.53 11.08 3.63
C ASN A 20 -9.35 10.11 3.44
N GLN A 21 -8.11 10.58 3.59
CA GLN A 21 -6.92 9.74 3.56
C GLN A 21 -6.87 8.78 4.75
N ALA A 22 -7.13 9.29 5.96
CA ALA A 22 -7.21 8.45 7.15
C ALA A 22 -8.36 7.44 7.06
N HIS A 23 -9.49 7.83 6.47
CA HIS A 23 -10.63 6.95 6.27
C HIS A 23 -10.32 5.85 5.24
N ARG A 24 -9.65 6.16 4.13
CA ARG A 24 -9.15 5.17 3.16
C ARG A 24 -8.15 4.21 3.81
N LYS A 25 -7.12 4.73 4.47
CA LYS A 25 -6.17 3.89 5.23
C LYS A 25 -6.88 3.02 6.25
N ARG A 26 -7.85 3.54 6.97
CA ARG A 26 -8.65 2.77 7.92
C ARG A 26 -9.51 1.68 7.25
N GLN A 27 -10.07 1.94 6.07
CA GLN A 27 -10.80 0.93 5.30
C GLN A 27 -9.85 -0.18 4.80
N GLU A 28 -8.67 0.18 4.33
CA GLU A 28 -7.65 -0.74 3.85
C GLU A 28 -7.03 -1.56 5.00
N THR A 29 -6.71 -0.91 6.11
CA THR A 29 -6.06 -1.52 7.27
C THR A 29 -7.02 -1.99 8.36
N GLY A 30 -8.22 -1.46 8.42
CA GLY A 30 -9.24 -1.77 9.44
C GLY A 30 -9.74 -3.21 9.42
N VAL A 31 -9.48 -3.93 8.32
CA VAL A 31 -9.71 -5.38 8.20
C VAL A 31 -8.67 -6.18 9.03
N LEU A 32 -7.62 -5.54 9.52
CA LEU A 32 -6.61 -6.15 10.40
C LEU A 32 -7.09 -6.33 11.84
N GLN A 33 -8.37 -6.09 12.10
CA GLN A 33 -8.90 -6.13 13.46
C GLN A 33 -8.92 -7.52 14.06
N VAL A 34 -8.35 -7.51 15.24
CA VAL A 34 -8.61 -8.37 16.39
C VAL A 34 -8.81 -9.85 16.04
N LYS A 35 -7.80 -10.61 16.37
CA LYS A 35 -7.89 -12.08 16.49
C LYS A 35 -9.09 -12.43 17.36
N THR A 36 -10.17 -12.83 16.75
CA THR A 36 -11.33 -13.36 17.46
C THR A 36 -11.05 -14.72 18.09
N HIS A 37 -9.95 -15.37 17.68
CA HIS A 37 -9.51 -16.65 18.23
C HIS A 37 -7.97 -16.61 18.35
N SER A 38 -7.48 -16.47 19.58
CA SER A 38 -6.07 -16.57 19.90
C SER A 38 -5.62 -18.03 19.84
N LEU A 39 -5.31 -18.51 18.68
CA LEU A 39 -4.37 -19.60 18.55
C LEU A 39 -2.98 -18.98 18.51
N GLU A 40 -2.00 -19.63 19.09
CA GLU A 40 -0.59 -19.22 19.05
C GLU A 40 0.01 -19.28 17.63
N HIS A 41 -0.83 -19.51 16.62
CA HIS A 41 -0.46 -19.65 15.22
C HIS A 41 -0.80 -18.41 14.40
N GLU A 42 0.17 -17.89 13.67
CA GLU A 42 0.01 -16.76 12.76
C GLU A 42 -0.12 -17.24 11.31
N HIS A 43 -1.28 -16.97 10.72
CA HIS A 43 -1.50 -17.24 9.31
C HIS A 43 -0.79 -16.18 8.45
N ILE A 44 0.32 -16.56 7.83
CA ILE A 44 1.27 -15.64 7.17
C ILE A 44 0.60 -14.83 6.05
N LEU A 45 -0.13 -15.47 5.14
CA LEU A 45 -0.73 -14.83 3.97
C LEU A 45 -2.21 -14.45 4.16
N SER A 46 -2.73 -14.56 5.40
CA SER A 46 -4.13 -14.23 5.67
C SER A 46 -4.49 -12.80 5.25
N GLY A 47 -5.54 -12.69 4.45
CA GLY A 47 -6.09 -11.42 3.96
C GLY A 47 -5.49 -10.94 2.63
N ILE A 48 -4.27 -11.34 2.26
CA ILE A 48 -3.66 -11.00 0.97
C ILE A 48 -3.92 -12.06 -0.12
N ILE A 49 -4.22 -13.31 0.25
CA ILE A 49 -4.68 -14.31 -0.73
C ILE A 49 -6.08 -13.95 -1.18
N LYS A 50 -6.31 -13.99 -2.50
CA LYS A 50 -7.62 -13.71 -3.09
C LYS A 50 -8.35 -14.98 -3.48
N CYS A 51 -9.63 -15.01 -3.17
CA CYS A 51 -10.51 -16.08 -3.60
C CYS A 51 -10.63 -16.07 -5.14
N PRO A 52 -10.39 -17.19 -5.83
CA PRO A 52 -10.40 -17.21 -7.29
C PRO A 52 -11.78 -16.95 -7.90
N VAL A 53 -12.86 -17.15 -7.12
CA VAL A 53 -14.24 -16.97 -7.61
C VAL A 53 -14.79 -15.58 -7.29
N CYS A 54 -14.64 -15.09 -6.04
CA CYS A 54 -15.25 -13.82 -5.66
C CYS A 54 -14.24 -12.67 -5.42
N GLY A 55 -12.94 -12.89 -5.60
CA GLY A 55 -11.90 -11.89 -5.42
C GLY A 55 -11.66 -11.42 -3.98
N SER A 56 -12.51 -11.83 -3.03
CA SER A 56 -12.35 -11.41 -1.62
C SER A 56 -11.20 -12.13 -0.95
N GLY A 57 -10.69 -11.52 0.14
CA GLY A 57 -9.62 -12.11 0.92
C GLY A 57 -9.95 -13.50 1.44
N MET A 58 -8.96 -14.38 1.45
CA MET A 58 -9.00 -15.66 2.15
C MET A 58 -8.29 -15.53 3.49
N TYR A 59 -8.83 -16.19 4.50
CA TYR A 59 -8.35 -16.09 5.87
C TYR A 59 -8.00 -17.46 6.42
N GLY A 60 -7.13 -17.46 7.41
CA GLY A 60 -6.71 -18.66 8.11
C GLY A 60 -7.89 -19.38 8.76
N ASN A 61 -7.89 -20.68 8.65
CA ASN A 61 -8.84 -21.59 9.27
C ASN A 61 -8.09 -22.80 9.82
N VAL A 62 -8.50 -23.30 10.97
CA VAL A 62 -7.89 -24.47 11.62
C VAL A 62 -8.84 -25.66 11.57
N ASN A 63 -8.31 -26.81 11.23
CA ASN A 63 -9.02 -28.09 11.34
C ASN A 63 -8.44 -28.82 12.57
N ARG A 64 -9.16 -28.74 13.68
CA ARG A 64 -8.81 -29.37 14.96
C ARG A 64 -9.74 -30.52 15.22
N LYS A 65 -9.19 -31.72 15.44
CA LYS A 65 -9.93 -32.92 15.77
C LYS A 65 -9.59 -33.38 17.17
N LYS A 66 -10.64 -33.75 17.94
CA LYS A 66 -10.47 -34.37 19.25
C LYS A 66 -10.05 -35.83 19.10
N HIS A 67 -9.13 -36.25 19.96
CA HIS A 67 -8.78 -37.65 20.08
C HIS A 67 -9.83 -38.38 20.94
N PRO A 68 -10.19 -39.64 20.63
CA PRO A 68 -11.16 -40.43 21.41
C PRO A 68 -10.79 -40.54 22.90
N ASP A 69 -9.52 -40.62 23.20
CA ASP A 69 -8.99 -40.82 24.58
C ASP A 69 -8.77 -39.50 25.32
N GLY A 70 -9.26 -38.37 24.78
CA GLY A 70 -9.04 -37.00 25.27
C GLY A 70 -7.85 -36.34 24.58
N GLY A 71 -7.83 -35.01 24.63
CA GLY A 71 -6.82 -34.21 23.89
C GLY A 71 -7.20 -33.95 22.42
N TYR A 72 -6.20 -33.54 21.63
CA TYR A 72 -6.37 -33.16 20.22
C TYR A 72 -5.32 -33.78 19.34
N TYR A 73 -5.71 -34.16 18.11
CA TYR A 73 -4.74 -34.47 17.06
C TYR A 73 -3.99 -33.20 16.64
N LYS A 74 -2.92 -33.37 15.82
CA LYS A 74 -2.20 -32.26 15.20
C LYS A 74 -3.17 -31.34 14.46
N ASP A 75 -3.07 -30.05 14.72
CA ASP A 75 -3.83 -29.03 14.01
C ASP A 75 -3.35 -28.91 12.56
N TYR A 76 -4.29 -28.78 11.63
CA TYR A 76 -4.00 -28.48 10.25
C TYR A 76 -4.57 -27.12 9.89
N PHE A 77 -3.75 -26.28 9.31
CA PHE A 77 -4.08 -24.90 8.98
C PHE A 77 -4.36 -24.77 7.48
N TYR A 78 -5.36 -23.94 7.15
CA TYR A 78 -5.85 -23.75 5.79
C TYR A 78 -6.20 -22.30 5.54
N TYR A 79 -6.16 -21.89 4.27
CA TYR A 79 -6.77 -20.67 3.81
C TYR A 79 -8.15 -20.96 3.22
N ALA A 80 -9.16 -20.19 3.65
CA ALA A 80 -10.55 -20.31 3.21
C ALA A 80 -11.13 -18.94 2.85
N CYS A 81 -12.02 -18.92 1.84
CA CYS A 81 -12.69 -17.68 1.44
C CYS A 81 -13.50 -17.08 2.60
N LYS A 82 -13.39 -15.76 2.80
CA LYS A 82 -14.16 -14.97 3.78
C LYS A 82 -15.67 -15.27 3.65
N HIS A 83 -16.16 -15.30 2.42
CA HIS A 83 -17.58 -15.49 2.09
C HIS A 83 -18.00 -16.96 1.98
N ARG A 84 -17.22 -17.88 2.51
CA ARG A 84 -17.64 -19.29 2.65
C ARG A 84 -18.93 -19.42 3.46
N LYS A 85 -19.11 -18.54 4.44
CA LYS A 85 -20.37 -18.30 5.14
C LYS A 85 -20.99 -17.02 4.59
N LEU A 86 -22.26 -16.79 4.89
CA LEU A 86 -22.94 -15.54 4.57
C LEU A 86 -22.30 -14.40 5.40
N VAL A 87 -21.70 -13.44 4.74
CA VAL A 87 -21.11 -12.24 5.36
C VAL A 87 -21.56 -11.03 4.54
N ASP A 88 -22.12 -10.03 5.20
CA ASP A 88 -22.59 -8.79 4.57
C ASP A 88 -23.52 -9.04 3.36
N GLY A 89 -24.43 -10.03 3.49
CA GLY A 89 -25.36 -10.39 2.40
C GLY A 89 -24.74 -11.18 1.24
N HIS A 90 -23.42 -11.42 1.24
CA HIS A 90 -22.73 -12.15 0.19
C HIS A 90 -22.30 -13.55 0.64
N ARG A 91 -22.53 -14.54 -0.21
CA ARG A 91 -22.06 -15.93 -0.02
C ARG A 91 -21.38 -16.42 -1.30
N CYS A 92 -20.13 -16.84 -1.16
CA CYS A 92 -19.35 -17.38 -2.26
C CYS A 92 -19.64 -18.87 -2.47
N THR A 93 -19.60 -19.29 -3.72
CA THR A 93 -19.73 -20.71 -4.10
C THR A 93 -18.46 -21.51 -3.87
N TYR A 94 -17.31 -20.84 -3.78
CA TYR A 94 -16.01 -21.48 -3.57
C TYR A 94 -15.92 -22.11 -2.17
N LYS A 95 -15.83 -23.44 -2.11
CA LYS A 95 -15.80 -24.21 -0.85
C LYS A 95 -14.44 -24.80 -0.52
N ARG A 96 -13.55 -24.88 -1.51
CA ARG A 96 -12.21 -25.46 -1.34
C ARG A 96 -11.42 -24.65 -0.32
N GLN A 97 -10.64 -25.35 0.47
CA GLN A 97 -9.65 -24.80 1.39
C GLN A 97 -8.28 -25.29 0.94
N TRP A 98 -7.32 -24.40 0.97
CA TRP A 98 -5.95 -24.73 0.63
C TRP A 98 -5.11 -24.91 1.89
N ASN A 99 -4.30 -25.97 1.90
CA ASN A 99 -3.33 -26.14 2.98
C ASN A 99 -2.39 -24.95 3.01
N GLU A 100 -2.20 -24.40 4.22
CA GLU A 100 -1.41 -23.20 4.43
C GLU A 100 0.05 -23.38 4.06
N ASP A 101 0.65 -24.48 4.49
CA ASP A 101 2.07 -24.75 4.24
C ASP A 101 2.39 -24.80 2.73
N ARG A 102 1.47 -25.38 1.94
CA ARG A 102 1.64 -25.47 0.48
C ARG A 102 1.61 -24.09 -0.20
N ILE A 103 0.69 -23.22 0.21
CA ILE A 103 0.60 -21.88 -0.36
C ILE A 103 1.78 -21.03 0.08
N ASN A 104 2.13 -21.09 1.38
CA ASN A 104 3.25 -20.33 1.91
C ASN A 104 4.56 -20.73 1.22
N ALA A 105 4.82 -22.03 1.07
CA ALA A 105 6.00 -22.54 0.38
C ALA A 105 6.04 -22.11 -1.10
N ALA A 106 4.90 -22.10 -1.78
CA ALA A 106 4.83 -21.66 -3.16
C ALA A 106 5.17 -20.18 -3.33
N VAL A 107 4.65 -19.33 -2.46
CA VAL A 107 4.96 -17.88 -2.48
C VAL A 107 6.42 -17.63 -2.14
N GLU A 108 6.93 -18.31 -1.11
CA GLU A 108 8.33 -18.21 -0.71
C GLU A 108 9.27 -18.61 -1.85
N GLU A 109 9.01 -19.74 -2.51
CA GLU A 109 9.81 -20.21 -3.63
C GLU A 109 9.90 -19.20 -4.77
N ILE A 110 8.77 -18.56 -5.11
CA ILE A 110 8.75 -17.54 -6.15
C ILE A 110 9.61 -16.33 -5.73
N ILE A 111 9.46 -15.86 -4.51
CA ILE A 111 10.25 -14.72 -4.02
C ILE A 111 11.75 -15.08 -4.03
N ARG A 112 12.11 -16.28 -3.61
CA ARG A 112 13.51 -16.76 -3.66
C ARG A 112 14.06 -16.77 -5.09
N LYS A 113 13.25 -17.16 -6.07
CA LYS A 113 13.64 -17.13 -7.49
C LYS A 113 13.87 -15.70 -7.97
N PHE A 114 13.02 -14.75 -7.59
CA PHE A 114 13.24 -13.35 -7.92
C PHE A 114 14.57 -12.83 -7.35
N VAL A 115 14.79 -13.07 -6.07
CA VAL A 115 15.98 -12.56 -5.37
C VAL A 115 17.28 -13.20 -5.89
N LYS A 116 17.24 -14.46 -6.33
CA LYS A 116 18.40 -15.15 -6.92
C LYS A 116 18.74 -14.70 -8.33
N ASN A 117 17.87 -13.93 -8.98
CA ASN A 117 18.15 -13.40 -10.31
C ASN A 117 19.13 -12.21 -10.22
N PRO A 118 20.36 -12.32 -10.78
CA PRO A 118 21.35 -11.25 -10.67
C PRO A 118 20.89 -9.91 -11.29
N LYS A 119 20.08 -9.96 -12.37
CA LYS A 119 19.51 -8.76 -12.98
C LYS A 119 18.52 -8.08 -12.02
N PHE A 120 17.68 -8.85 -11.37
CA PHE A 120 16.75 -8.35 -10.36
C PHE A 120 17.49 -7.71 -9.17
N GLU A 121 18.55 -8.36 -8.68
CA GLU A 121 19.38 -7.80 -7.61
C GLU A 121 20.01 -6.45 -8.03
N GLN A 122 20.56 -6.37 -9.24
CA GLN A 122 21.17 -5.14 -9.74
C GLN A 122 20.14 -4.01 -9.84
N GLU A 123 18.93 -4.31 -10.34
CA GLU A 123 17.87 -3.32 -10.46
C GLU A 123 17.35 -2.85 -9.11
N ILE A 124 17.16 -3.76 -8.15
CA ILE A 124 16.80 -3.38 -6.76
C ILE A 124 17.87 -2.47 -6.16
N ARG A 125 19.15 -2.78 -6.33
CA ARG A 125 20.25 -1.92 -5.84
C ARG A 125 20.25 -0.52 -6.45
N LYS A 126 19.80 -0.35 -7.70
CA LYS A 126 19.64 0.96 -8.34
C LYS A 126 18.43 1.72 -7.79
N GLN A 127 17.36 1.01 -7.44
CA GLN A 127 16.15 1.62 -6.89
C GLN A 127 16.32 2.12 -5.45
N ILE A 128 17.15 1.43 -4.65
CA ILE A 128 17.44 1.85 -3.27
C ILE A 128 18.15 3.21 -3.30
N GLY A 129 17.56 4.18 -2.62
CA GLY A 129 18.09 5.55 -2.54
C GLY A 129 17.89 6.37 -3.82
N SER A 130 17.15 5.87 -4.81
CA SER A 130 16.76 6.69 -5.95
C SER A 130 15.89 7.87 -5.50
N SER A 131 16.13 9.06 -6.05
CA SER A 131 15.29 10.22 -5.76
C SER A 131 13.93 10.08 -6.45
N ILE A 132 12.87 10.41 -5.71
CA ILE A 132 11.55 10.61 -6.33
C ILE A 132 11.56 12.02 -6.92
N ASP A 133 11.02 12.16 -8.11
CA ASP A 133 10.83 13.48 -8.72
C ASP A 133 9.68 14.20 -8.01
N THR A 134 10.03 15.12 -7.13
CA THR A 134 9.09 16.01 -6.42
C THR A 134 9.12 17.44 -6.99
N SER A 135 9.79 17.65 -8.13
CA SER A 135 10.09 18.98 -8.67
C SER A 135 8.84 19.83 -8.96
N GLU A 136 7.71 19.20 -9.30
CA GLU A 136 6.44 19.93 -9.51
C GLU A 136 5.85 20.40 -8.18
N LEU A 137 5.84 19.54 -7.15
CA LEU A 137 5.33 19.90 -5.83
C LEU A 137 6.25 20.92 -5.13
N ASP A 138 7.56 20.78 -5.30
CA ASP A 138 8.52 21.76 -4.77
C ASP A 138 8.32 23.15 -5.41
N LYS A 139 8.05 23.22 -6.73
CA LYS A 139 7.70 24.47 -7.42
C LYS A 139 6.36 25.05 -6.99
N GLU A 140 5.37 24.19 -6.77
CA GLU A 140 4.06 24.60 -6.25
C GLU A 140 4.22 25.23 -4.86
N TYR A 141 4.97 24.58 -3.98
CA TYR A 141 5.27 25.09 -2.65
C TYR A 141 6.01 26.44 -2.67
N ASP A 142 7.06 26.54 -3.48
CA ASP A 142 7.82 27.80 -3.63
C ASP A 142 6.92 28.93 -4.18
N GLY A 143 6.04 28.63 -5.14
CA GLY A 143 5.07 29.60 -5.67
C GLY A 143 4.07 30.09 -4.61
N LEU A 144 3.57 29.18 -3.76
CA LEU A 144 2.70 29.54 -2.63
C LEU A 144 3.44 30.39 -1.59
N LYS A 145 4.68 30.06 -1.29
CA LYS A 145 5.54 30.82 -0.36
C LYS A 145 5.79 32.23 -0.86
N ASP A 146 6.04 32.40 -2.16
CA ASP A 146 6.19 33.71 -2.77
C ASP A 146 4.89 34.55 -2.70
N ARG A 147 3.74 33.91 -2.97
CA ARG A 147 2.43 34.55 -2.79
C ARG A 147 2.18 34.97 -1.36
N LEU A 148 2.45 34.10 -0.38
CA LEU A 148 2.32 34.40 1.04
C LEU A 148 3.14 35.63 1.42
N SER A 149 4.39 35.69 0.96
CA SER A 149 5.27 36.85 1.19
C SER A 149 4.72 38.13 0.60
N GLN A 150 4.19 38.09 -0.63
CA GLN A 150 3.59 39.25 -1.31
C GLN A 150 2.32 39.74 -0.61
N THR A 151 1.40 38.82 -0.26
CA THR A 151 0.13 39.14 0.41
C THR A 151 0.38 39.67 1.83
N THR A 152 1.30 39.05 2.57
CA THR A 152 1.73 39.53 3.89
C THR A 152 2.36 40.92 3.80
N GLY A 153 3.20 41.17 2.79
CA GLY A 153 3.75 42.48 2.52
C GLY A 153 2.68 43.53 2.18
N ALA A 154 1.66 43.14 1.41
CA ALA A 154 0.52 44.04 1.12
C ALA A 154 -0.29 44.36 2.38
N LYS A 155 -0.58 43.34 3.20
CA LYS A 155 -1.25 43.47 4.50
C LYS A 155 -0.52 44.46 5.41
N ASN A 156 0.79 44.27 5.57
CA ASN A 156 1.61 45.14 6.45
C ASN A 156 1.62 46.59 5.95
N ARG A 157 1.76 46.83 4.64
CA ARG A 157 1.66 48.18 4.06
C ARG A 157 0.31 48.82 4.28
N LEU A 158 -0.77 48.06 4.17
CA LEU A 158 -2.12 48.57 4.38
C LEU A 158 -2.36 48.92 5.87
N ALA A 159 -1.90 48.05 6.77
CA ALA A 159 -1.95 48.31 8.21
C ALA A 159 -1.16 49.58 8.61
N ASP A 160 0.04 49.75 8.05
CA ASP A 160 0.84 50.98 8.26
C ASP A 160 0.13 52.24 7.74
N GLN A 161 -0.53 52.16 6.57
CA GLN A 161 -1.36 53.27 6.06
C GLN A 161 -2.58 53.58 6.94
N MET A 162 -3.19 52.57 7.56
CA MET A 162 -4.30 52.76 8.50
C MET A 162 -3.82 53.45 9.78
N ASP A 163 -2.66 53.10 10.29
CA ASP A 163 -2.05 53.74 11.49
C ASP A 163 -1.71 55.21 11.29
N HIS A 164 -1.41 55.59 10.02
CA HIS A 164 -1.08 56.99 9.67
C HIS A 164 -2.32 57.80 9.20
N LEU A 165 -3.53 57.22 9.31
CA LEU A 165 -4.74 57.94 8.90
C LEU A 165 -5.08 59.06 9.88
N SER A 166 -5.27 60.29 9.38
CA SER A 166 -5.59 61.44 10.22
C SER A 166 -7.05 61.45 10.67
N VAL A 167 -7.31 61.39 11.95
CA VAL A 167 -8.64 61.45 12.56
C VAL A 167 -9.40 62.75 12.20
N SER A 168 -8.67 63.81 11.82
CA SER A 168 -9.29 65.09 11.37
C SER A 168 -9.71 65.11 9.91
N ASP A 169 -9.48 64.04 9.14
CA ASP A 169 -9.97 63.92 7.75
C ASP A 169 -11.50 63.84 7.73
N LYS A 170 -12.16 64.65 6.89
CA LYS A 170 -13.63 64.60 6.72
C LYS A 170 -14.18 63.24 6.29
N ASN A 171 -13.35 62.41 5.68
CA ASN A 171 -13.73 61.08 5.19
C ASN A 171 -13.04 59.96 6.00
N TYR A 172 -12.58 60.23 7.22
CA TYR A 172 -11.84 59.27 8.06
C TYR A 172 -12.58 57.94 8.16
N ASP A 173 -13.81 57.94 8.65
CA ASP A 173 -14.59 56.72 8.89
C ASP A 173 -14.79 55.90 7.57
N LYS A 174 -15.04 56.60 6.47
CA LYS A 174 -15.20 55.91 5.19
C LYS A 174 -13.91 55.25 4.72
N LYS A 175 -12.81 55.99 4.77
CA LYS A 175 -11.48 55.47 4.41
C LYS A 175 -11.04 54.31 5.33
N TYR A 176 -11.29 54.45 6.62
CA TYR A 176 -10.99 53.42 7.59
C TYR A 176 -11.76 52.13 7.31
N ASN A 177 -13.05 52.22 7.11
CA ASN A 177 -13.90 51.05 6.80
C ASN A 177 -13.49 50.37 5.48
N ASP A 178 -13.22 51.15 4.43
CA ASP A 178 -12.75 50.62 3.14
C ASP A 178 -11.40 49.89 3.28
N MET A 179 -10.50 50.42 4.13
CA MET A 179 -9.22 49.78 4.43
C MET A 179 -9.38 48.52 5.29
N GLN A 180 -10.29 48.58 6.29
CA GLN A 180 -10.57 47.42 7.15
C GLN A 180 -11.13 46.25 6.30
N GLU A 181 -12.11 46.49 5.44
CA GLU A 181 -12.65 45.45 4.55
C GLU A 181 -11.58 44.85 3.65
N ARG A 182 -10.65 45.68 3.20
CA ARG A 182 -9.53 45.21 2.38
C ARG A 182 -8.50 44.40 3.20
N LEU A 183 -8.29 44.80 4.45
CA LEU A 183 -7.41 44.10 5.37
C LEU A 183 -7.96 42.70 5.72
N ASP A 184 -9.26 42.59 5.96
CA ASP A 184 -9.92 41.33 6.24
C ASP A 184 -9.80 40.36 5.03
N LYS A 185 -9.98 40.85 3.79
CA LYS A 185 -9.74 40.03 2.59
C LYS A 185 -8.29 39.56 2.46
N LEU A 186 -7.31 40.36 2.89
CA LEU A 186 -5.90 39.93 2.90
C LEU A 186 -5.62 38.87 3.96
N TYR A 187 -6.31 38.91 5.11
CA TYR A 187 -6.23 37.86 6.10
C TYR A 187 -6.83 36.55 5.58
N ASP A 188 -8.00 36.60 4.95
CA ASP A 188 -8.63 35.42 4.33
C ASP A 188 -7.69 34.81 3.28
N GLU A 189 -7.12 35.65 2.39
CA GLU A 189 -6.17 35.17 1.37
C GLU A 189 -4.91 34.55 1.98
N ILE A 190 -4.38 35.08 3.07
CA ILE A 190 -3.24 34.51 3.78
C ILE A 190 -3.60 33.12 4.31
N THR A 191 -4.77 32.97 4.94
CA THR A 191 -5.25 31.70 5.46
C THR A 191 -5.38 30.66 4.36
N ASP A 192 -6.00 31.04 3.23
CA ASP A 192 -6.14 30.14 2.06
C ASP A 192 -4.78 29.67 1.51
N ILE A 193 -3.78 30.56 1.50
CA ILE A 193 -2.43 30.22 1.06
C ILE A 193 -1.73 29.29 2.07
N GLU A 194 -1.86 29.56 3.37
CA GLU A 194 -1.29 28.73 4.42
C GLU A 194 -1.88 27.31 4.41
N ASP A 195 -3.19 27.20 4.23
CA ASP A 195 -3.88 25.91 4.10
C ASP A 195 -3.38 25.13 2.85
N ALA A 196 -3.23 25.81 1.72
CA ALA A 196 -2.69 25.21 0.51
C ALA A 196 -1.24 24.74 0.68
N MET A 197 -0.42 25.51 1.40
CA MET A 197 0.96 25.12 1.73
C MET A 197 1.01 23.87 2.61
N GLU A 198 0.17 23.79 3.64
CA GLU A 198 0.06 22.61 4.51
C GLU A 198 -0.34 21.35 3.72
N GLU A 199 -1.24 21.50 2.75
CA GLU A 199 -1.63 20.40 1.87
C GLU A 199 -0.45 19.87 1.04
N VAL A 200 0.33 20.78 0.42
CA VAL A 200 1.51 20.41 -0.37
C VAL A 200 2.59 19.77 0.51
N GLU A 201 2.86 20.34 1.69
CA GLU A 201 3.79 19.74 2.66
C GLU A 201 3.38 18.33 3.08
N THR A 202 2.09 18.11 3.32
CA THR A 202 1.55 16.79 3.67
C THR A 202 1.76 15.80 2.53
N ARG A 203 1.55 16.21 1.28
CA ARG A 203 1.82 15.35 0.11
C ARG A 203 3.30 14.99 0.00
N LEU A 204 4.20 15.96 0.12
CA LEU A 204 5.65 15.75 0.09
C LEU A 204 6.12 14.81 1.21
N TYR A 205 5.60 15.01 2.43
CA TYR A 205 5.89 14.14 3.56
C TYR A 205 5.47 12.69 3.29
N ASN A 206 4.25 12.47 2.80
CA ASN A 206 3.75 11.13 2.50
C ASN A 206 4.59 10.43 1.41
N ILE A 207 4.95 11.13 0.35
CA ILE A 207 5.82 10.61 -0.71
C ILE A 207 7.18 10.17 -0.14
N ARG A 208 7.78 10.97 0.73
CA ARG A 208 9.06 10.64 1.37
C ARG A 208 8.94 9.43 2.30
N GLN A 209 7.86 9.31 3.06
CA GLN A 209 7.61 8.16 3.94
C GLN A 209 7.38 6.87 3.14
N ASP A 210 6.62 6.95 2.05
CA ASP A 210 6.38 5.81 1.16
C ASP A 210 7.69 5.32 0.54
N LYS A 211 8.59 6.23 0.13
CA LYS A 211 9.91 5.88 -0.42
C LYS A 211 10.82 5.21 0.61
N ILE A 212 10.85 5.71 1.84
CA ILE A 212 11.61 5.07 2.93
C ILE A 212 11.11 3.65 3.18
N SER A 213 9.80 3.45 3.13
CA SER A 213 9.18 2.13 3.29
C SER A 213 9.57 1.19 2.14
N GLU A 214 9.55 1.68 0.91
CA GLU A 214 9.95 0.95 -0.30
C GLU A 214 11.44 0.53 -0.22
N ASP A 215 12.33 1.46 0.10
CA ASP A 215 13.77 1.19 0.22
C ASP A 215 14.06 0.13 1.29
N ASN A 216 13.35 0.16 2.41
CA ASN A 216 13.47 -0.87 3.45
C ASN A 216 13.05 -2.25 2.93
N VAL A 217 11.94 -2.34 2.19
CA VAL A 217 11.49 -3.60 1.59
C VAL A 217 12.52 -4.11 0.57
N TYR A 218 13.08 -3.25 -0.27
CA TYR A 218 14.12 -3.62 -1.21
C TYR A 218 15.38 -4.13 -0.52
N GLN A 219 15.81 -3.51 0.59
CA GLN A 219 16.92 -4.01 1.39
C GLN A 219 16.64 -5.39 1.97
N PHE A 220 15.42 -5.62 2.46
CA PHE A 220 15.03 -6.95 2.95
C PHE A 220 15.04 -7.99 1.83
N LEU A 221 14.58 -7.66 0.64
CA LEU A 221 14.60 -8.57 -0.51
C LEU A 221 16.02 -9.00 -0.86
N LEU A 222 17.00 -8.10 -0.82
CA LEU A 222 18.41 -8.45 -1.09
C LEU A 222 18.97 -9.48 -0.10
N PHE A 223 18.44 -9.53 1.10
CA PHE A 223 18.87 -10.47 2.15
C PHE A 223 17.84 -11.56 2.45
N PHE A 224 16.84 -11.71 1.60
CA PHE A 224 15.69 -12.61 1.81
C PHE A 224 16.13 -14.03 2.16
N ASP A 225 16.99 -14.64 1.36
CA ASP A 225 17.49 -16.01 1.57
C ASP A 225 18.19 -16.22 2.92
N LYS A 226 18.77 -15.14 3.48
CA LYS A 226 19.48 -15.22 4.77
C LYS A 226 18.60 -14.96 5.98
N LEU A 227 17.56 -14.17 5.78
CA LEU A 227 16.74 -13.63 6.88
C LEU A 227 15.41 -14.36 7.03
N TYR A 228 14.77 -14.73 5.91
CA TYR A 228 13.40 -15.25 5.92
C TYR A 228 13.25 -16.52 6.77
N ASP A 229 14.21 -17.44 6.72
CA ASP A 229 14.17 -18.66 7.51
C ASP A 229 14.31 -18.42 9.02
N LYS A 230 14.87 -17.27 9.41
CA LYS A 230 15.04 -16.86 10.80
C LYS A 230 13.86 -16.09 11.36
N PHE A 231 12.95 -15.66 10.50
CA PHE A 231 11.78 -14.88 10.90
C PHE A 231 10.75 -15.77 11.60
N THR A 232 10.15 -15.22 12.62
CA THR A 232 8.91 -15.75 13.20
C THR A 232 7.76 -15.60 12.17
N ASP A 233 6.70 -16.38 12.34
CA ASP A 233 5.54 -16.30 11.43
C ASP A 233 4.91 -14.90 11.40
N LEU A 234 4.94 -14.16 12.50
CA LEU A 234 4.49 -12.77 12.56
C LEU A 234 5.38 -11.84 11.72
N GLU A 235 6.69 -12.02 11.80
CA GLU A 235 7.65 -11.24 11.00
C GLU A 235 7.52 -11.57 9.51
N LYS A 236 7.37 -12.87 9.15
CA LYS A 236 7.09 -13.31 7.78
C LYS A 236 5.81 -12.66 7.25
N LYS A 237 4.74 -12.67 8.05
CA LYS A 237 3.46 -12.04 7.71
C LYS A 237 3.61 -10.54 7.48
N THR A 238 4.32 -9.85 8.36
CA THR A 238 4.54 -8.41 8.27
C THR A 238 5.35 -8.07 7.03
N PHE A 239 6.44 -8.81 6.79
CA PHE A 239 7.27 -8.64 5.61
C PHE A 239 6.48 -8.89 4.31
N LEU A 240 5.80 -10.03 4.18
CA LEU A 240 5.04 -10.35 2.96
C LEU A 240 3.92 -9.34 2.71
N LYS A 241 3.26 -8.85 3.75
CA LYS A 241 2.25 -7.79 3.62
C LYS A 241 2.83 -6.42 3.29
N SER A 242 4.08 -6.14 3.62
CA SER A 242 4.73 -4.89 3.19
C SER A 242 5.10 -4.92 1.71
N PHE A 243 5.35 -6.10 1.15
CA PHE A 243 5.80 -6.32 -0.21
C PHE A 243 4.67 -6.69 -1.19
N LEU A 244 3.76 -7.58 -0.77
CA LEU A 244 2.66 -8.07 -1.59
C LEU A 244 1.35 -7.37 -1.22
N SER A 245 0.59 -6.94 -2.22
CA SER A 245 -0.79 -6.51 -2.05
C SER A 245 -1.75 -7.69 -2.18
N ASP A 246 -1.55 -8.55 -3.18
CA ASP A 246 -2.44 -9.65 -3.48
C ASP A 246 -1.67 -10.90 -3.93
N VAL A 247 -2.19 -12.05 -3.53
CA VAL A 247 -1.77 -13.38 -3.99
C VAL A 247 -2.96 -14.06 -4.66
N PHE A 248 -2.84 -14.31 -5.94
CA PHE A 248 -3.88 -14.97 -6.72
C PHE A 248 -3.58 -16.46 -6.83
N ILE A 249 -4.62 -17.28 -6.66
CA ILE A 249 -4.55 -18.74 -6.74
C ILE A 249 -5.52 -19.25 -7.80
N TYR A 250 -5.25 -20.44 -8.33
CA TYR A 250 -6.21 -21.15 -9.16
C TYR A 250 -7.35 -21.71 -8.31
N GLU A 251 -8.49 -21.97 -8.93
CA GLU A 251 -9.61 -22.67 -8.28
C GLU A 251 -9.22 -24.08 -7.85
N GLU A 252 -8.41 -24.75 -8.68
CA GLU A 252 -7.89 -26.08 -8.46
C GLU A 252 -6.41 -26.13 -8.81
N GLU A 253 -5.72 -27.13 -8.27
CA GLU A 253 -4.35 -27.40 -8.64
C GLU A 253 -4.27 -27.75 -10.12
N GLN A 254 -3.39 -27.09 -10.85
CA GLN A 254 -3.18 -27.32 -12.27
C GLN A 254 -2.51 -28.67 -12.49
N LYS A 255 -2.64 -29.21 -13.72
CA LYS A 255 -2.04 -30.52 -14.09
C LYS A 255 -0.52 -30.58 -13.89
N ASP A 256 0.13 -29.45 -13.94
CA ASP A 256 1.58 -29.28 -13.71
C ASP A 256 1.94 -28.99 -12.24
N GLY A 257 0.95 -29.07 -11.33
CA GLY A 257 1.12 -28.86 -9.91
C GLY A 257 1.08 -27.37 -9.45
N ARG A 258 0.89 -26.43 -10.38
CA ARG A 258 0.78 -25.00 -10.01
C ARG A 258 -0.48 -24.75 -9.19
N ILE A 259 -0.31 -23.97 -8.15
CA ILE A 259 -1.38 -23.50 -7.27
C ILE A 259 -1.56 -21.98 -7.40
N LEU A 260 -0.46 -21.26 -7.54
CA LEU A 260 -0.46 -19.80 -7.68
C LEU A 260 -0.77 -19.43 -9.12
N LYS A 261 -1.66 -18.46 -9.28
CA LYS A 261 -2.01 -17.83 -10.55
C LYS A 261 -1.20 -16.56 -10.80
N GLY A 262 -0.91 -15.79 -9.73
CA GLY A 262 -0.15 -14.56 -9.85
C GLY A 262 0.13 -13.91 -8.50
N LEU A 263 0.97 -12.90 -8.53
CA LEU A 263 1.31 -12.04 -7.40
C LEU A 263 1.15 -10.57 -7.83
N ARG A 264 0.67 -9.73 -6.93
CA ARG A 264 0.68 -8.28 -7.09
C ARG A 264 1.53 -7.67 -5.99
N PHE A 265 2.40 -6.75 -6.40
CA PHE A 265 3.31 -6.06 -5.51
C PHE A 265 2.71 -4.72 -5.07
N LYS A 266 3.13 -4.21 -3.93
CA LYS A 266 2.76 -2.86 -3.47
C LYS A 266 3.58 -1.76 -4.14
N PHE A 267 4.79 -2.10 -4.55
CA PHE A 267 5.71 -1.22 -5.24
C PHE A 267 6.04 -1.76 -6.62
N PRO A 268 6.28 -0.90 -7.61
CA PRO A 268 6.72 -1.36 -8.92
C PRO A 268 8.09 -2.04 -8.79
N ILE A 269 8.17 -3.26 -9.30
CA ILE A 269 9.43 -3.99 -9.38
C ILE A 269 9.97 -3.85 -10.79
N TYR A 270 11.23 -3.44 -10.91
CA TYR A 270 11.86 -3.34 -12.21
C TYR A 270 12.29 -4.72 -12.70
N MET A 271 11.69 -5.18 -13.77
CA MET A 271 11.97 -6.45 -14.41
C MET A 271 12.01 -6.26 -15.93
N ASN A 272 13.06 -6.80 -16.58
CA ASN A 272 13.18 -6.78 -18.04
C ASN A 272 13.08 -5.39 -18.68
N GLY A 273 13.66 -4.37 -18.06
CA GLY A 273 13.62 -3.00 -18.56
C GLY A 273 12.32 -2.24 -18.30
N ARG A 274 11.40 -2.81 -17.50
CA ARG A 274 10.09 -2.21 -17.22
C ARG A 274 9.74 -2.29 -15.73
N ASN A 275 8.94 -1.35 -15.27
CA ASN A 275 8.33 -1.41 -13.94
C ASN A 275 7.06 -2.27 -14.01
N VAL A 276 6.99 -3.32 -13.19
CA VAL A 276 5.84 -4.22 -13.11
C VAL A 276 5.25 -4.21 -11.70
N LEU A 277 3.93 -4.09 -11.60
CA LEU A 277 3.19 -4.16 -10.34
C LEU A 277 2.69 -5.56 -10.01
N GLY A 278 2.91 -6.53 -10.88
CA GLY A 278 2.46 -7.89 -10.65
C GLY A 278 2.94 -8.88 -11.70
N VAL A 279 2.73 -10.14 -11.39
CA VAL A 279 3.06 -11.29 -12.22
C VAL A 279 1.81 -12.15 -12.34
N ASP A 280 1.42 -12.49 -13.57
CA ASP A 280 0.30 -13.40 -13.86
C ASP A 280 0.80 -14.50 -14.79
N TRP A 281 0.60 -15.78 -14.41
CA TRP A 281 1.10 -16.94 -15.15
C TRP A 281 0.23 -17.35 -16.34
N ASP A 282 -0.98 -16.80 -16.45
CA ASP A 282 -1.88 -17.08 -17.56
C ASP A 282 -1.78 -16.04 -18.68
N ASN A 283 -1.18 -14.88 -18.42
CA ASN A 283 -1.05 -13.80 -19.40
C ASN A 283 0.33 -13.84 -20.08
N GLU A 284 0.37 -14.40 -21.28
CA GLU A 284 1.58 -14.40 -22.12
C GLU A 284 1.90 -13.03 -22.74
N SER A 285 1.02 -12.09 -22.64
CA SER A 285 1.22 -10.77 -23.24
C SER A 285 0.84 -9.69 -22.26
N THR A 286 1.68 -8.76 -22.09
CA THR A 286 1.40 -7.34 -22.15
C THR A 286 2.29 -6.54 -21.23
N ASP A 287 2.37 -5.30 -21.48
CA ASP A 287 3.25 -4.25 -21.03
C ASP A 287 3.42 -4.07 -19.51
N GLU A 288 2.65 -4.79 -18.70
CA GLU A 288 2.66 -4.68 -17.23
C GLU A 288 2.90 -6.00 -16.48
N THR A 289 3.01 -7.13 -17.19
CA THR A 289 3.06 -8.46 -16.57
C THR A 289 4.24 -9.28 -17.07
N VAL A 290 4.98 -9.86 -16.15
CA VAL A 290 6.03 -10.85 -16.45
C VAL A 290 5.44 -12.23 -16.23
N VAL A 291 5.50 -13.08 -17.24
CA VAL A 291 5.08 -14.49 -17.13
C VAL A 291 6.21 -15.30 -16.53
N LEU A 292 5.99 -15.86 -15.37
CA LEU A 292 6.84 -16.85 -14.76
C LEU A 292 6.16 -18.20 -14.82
N LEU A 293 6.67 -19.10 -15.63
CA LEU A 293 6.22 -20.48 -15.67
C LEU A 293 6.96 -21.26 -14.59
N SER A 294 6.26 -21.62 -13.50
CA SER A 294 6.77 -22.56 -12.52
C SER A 294 6.06 -23.90 -12.73
N LYS A 295 6.78 -24.92 -13.15
CA LYS A 295 6.29 -26.30 -13.14
C LYS A 295 6.54 -26.91 -11.76
N GLY A 296 5.48 -27.45 -11.16
CA GLY A 296 5.52 -28.43 -10.07
C GLY A 296 6.25 -28.00 -8.79
N ILE A 297 5.48 -27.84 -7.73
CA ILE A 297 5.97 -27.32 -6.44
C ILE A 297 6.67 -28.34 -5.57
N ILE A 298 6.69 -29.62 -5.92
CA ILE A 298 7.07 -30.66 -4.96
C ILE A 298 8.29 -31.48 -5.38
N ASP A 299 8.90 -31.21 -6.49
CA ASP A 299 10.14 -31.89 -6.84
C ASP A 299 11.29 -30.88 -6.83
N SER A 300 12.03 -30.88 -5.75
CA SER A 300 13.10 -29.92 -5.43
C SER A 300 14.29 -29.97 -6.40
N GLN A 301 14.22 -30.75 -7.46
CA GLN A 301 15.35 -30.96 -8.36
C GLN A 301 15.14 -30.47 -9.81
N LYS A 302 13.95 -30.07 -10.25
CA LYS A 302 13.76 -29.58 -11.63
C LYS A 302 12.66 -28.53 -11.74
N VAL A 303 13.00 -27.31 -11.41
CA VAL A 303 12.15 -26.17 -11.78
C VAL A 303 12.76 -25.48 -12.98
N LYS A 304 12.15 -25.65 -14.14
CA LYS A 304 12.48 -24.87 -15.32
C LYS A 304 11.69 -23.57 -15.25
N VAL A 305 12.39 -22.48 -15.01
CA VAL A 305 11.84 -21.14 -15.22
C VAL A 305 12.04 -20.82 -16.68
N GLU A 306 11.00 -20.99 -17.48
CA GLU A 306 10.98 -20.44 -18.83
C GLU A 306 10.50 -18.97 -18.69
N MET A 307 11.42 -18.06 -18.74
CA MET A 307 11.10 -16.68 -19.05
C MET A 307 11.10 -16.58 -20.56
N SER A 308 9.94 -16.29 -21.16
CA SER A 308 9.84 -16.00 -22.60
C SER A 308 10.57 -14.68 -22.84
N LEU A 309 11.80 -14.75 -23.31
CA LEU A 309 12.64 -13.58 -23.47
C LEU A 309 13.63 -13.83 -24.58
N GLU A 310 13.46 -13.11 -25.63
CA GLU A 310 14.48 -12.95 -26.66
C GLU A 310 15.76 -12.23 -26.15
N ASP A 311 15.73 -11.70 -24.89
CA ASP A 311 16.82 -10.87 -24.33
C ASP A 311 17.37 -11.27 -22.96
N MET A 312 17.04 -12.46 -22.41
CA MET A 312 17.66 -12.94 -21.19
C MET A 312 18.77 -13.97 -21.49
N ASP A 313 19.97 -13.59 -21.18
CA ASP A 313 21.10 -14.51 -21.11
C ASP A 313 20.87 -15.49 -19.95
N MET A 314 20.48 -16.71 -20.28
CA MET A 314 20.12 -17.78 -19.35
C MET A 314 21.35 -18.58 -18.87
N SER A 315 22.58 -18.11 -19.10
CA SER A 315 23.80 -18.83 -18.74
C SER A 315 24.06 -18.99 -17.24
N GLY A 316 23.21 -18.40 -16.38
CA GLY A 316 23.32 -18.49 -14.92
C GLY A 316 22.34 -19.46 -14.22
N PHE A 317 21.49 -20.17 -14.98
CA PHE A 317 20.55 -21.14 -14.43
C PHE A 317 20.87 -22.54 -14.95
N GLN A 318 21.80 -23.20 -14.30
CA GLN A 318 21.97 -24.67 -14.35
C GLN A 318 21.64 -25.27 -12.99
#